data_7a83e37ba826cc2ef3fbf22a3eaaccdb
#
_entry.id   7a83e37ba826cc2ef3fbf22a3eaaccdb
#
_cell.length_a   1.000
_cell.length_b   1.000
_cell.length_c   1.000
_cell.angle_alpha   90.00
_cell.angle_beta   90.00
_cell.angle_gamma   90.00
#
_symmetry.space_group_name_H-M   'P 1'
#
loop_
_entity.id
_entity.type
_entity.pdbx_description
1 polymer ?
#
loop_
_entity_poly.entity_id
_entity_poly.type
_entity_poly.pdbx_seq_one_letter_code
_entity_poly.pdbx_strand_id
1 'polypeptide(L)'
;MENLHLCYEGPNELHEHYKFTVEKGQDPLRIDKYLMNFVENATRNKIQLAAKSGHIFVNGSVVKSNYKVKPNDNIRILFNEPPKKNILKGEDIPLDIVFEDNHILVINKPPGMVVHPGHGNYSGTLINALLFYFDKLPNNSSIRPGLVHRIDKDTSGLLAVAKSEKAMTHISAQFKEKTSKRTYIALVWGNVENDTGKIIGNIGRHPKNRLQNTVFLGDESDKGKPAVT
;
A
#
# COMPACT_ATOMS: atom_id res chain seq x y z
N MET A 1 31.25 21.50 37.45
CA MET A 1 29.87 22.09 37.40
C MET A 1 29.29 21.72 36.06
N GLU A 2 28.65 20.58 36.00
CA GLU A 2 28.05 20.05 34.79
C GLU A 2 26.58 20.52 34.73
N ASN A 3 26.27 21.27 33.68
CA ASN A 3 24.91 21.70 33.41
C ASN A 3 24.11 20.52 32.83
N LEU A 4 23.25 19.92 33.67
CA LEU A 4 22.18 19.05 33.22
C LEU A 4 21.19 19.90 32.39
N HIS A 5 21.17 19.73 31.08
CA HIS A 5 20.07 20.15 30.26
C HIS A 5 18.87 19.22 30.52
N LEU A 6 17.96 19.68 31.34
CA LEU A 6 16.61 19.13 31.44
C LEU A 6 15.92 19.39 30.08
N CYS A 7 15.73 18.33 29.31
CA CYS A 7 14.82 18.35 28.18
C CYS A 7 13.39 18.53 28.74
N TYR A 8 12.82 19.69 28.51
CA TYR A 8 11.43 20.00 28.79
C TYR A 8 10.60 19.22 27.77
N GLU A 9 10.08 18.05 28.16
CA GLU A 9 9.01 17.39 27.40
C GLU A 9 7.76 18.26 27.57
N GLY A 10 7.42 19.04 26.54
CA GLY A 10 6.14 19.73 26.46
C GLY A 10 4.98 18.75 26.50
N PRO A 11 3.75 19.19 26.79
CA PRO A 11 2.59 18.31 26.90
C PRO A 11 2.43 17.53 25.60
N ASN A 12 2.26 16.20 25.72
CA ASN A 12 1.97 15.29 24.63
C ASN A 12 0.73 15.77 23.86
N GLU A 13 0.95 16.53 22.79
CA GLU A 13 -0.13 17.03 21.95
C GLU A 13 -0.62 15.89 21.07
N LEU A 14 -1.87 15.44 21.30
CA LEU A 14 -2.49 14.39 20.51
C LEU A 14 -3.03 14.97 19.20
N HIS A 15 -2.54 14.45 18.07
CA HIS A 15 -2.96 14.86 16.74
C HIS A 15 -4.05 13.94 16.20
N GLU A 16 -5.11 14.53 15.62
CA GLU A 16 -6.20 13.78 15.01
C GLU A 16 -5.75 13.17 13.67
N HIS A 17 -5.76 11.85 13.57
CA HIS A 17 -5.46 11.10 12.36
C HIS A 17 -6.71 10.72 11.58
N TYR A 18 -7.78 10.36 12.30
CA TYR A 18 -9.06 9.96 11.70
C TYR A 18 -10.21 10.45 12.55
N LYS A 19 -11.30 10.80 11.86
CA LYS A 19 -12.57 11.16 12.48
C LYS A 19 -13.71 10.53 11.70
N PHE A 20 -14.63 9.85 12.40
CA PHE A 20 -15.77 9.17 11.83
C PHE A 20 -17.02 9.46 12.66
N THR A 21 -18.16 9.59 11.99
CA THR A 21 -19.47 9.58 12.64
C THR A 21 -20.19 8.31 12.25
N VAL A 22 -20.63 7.52 13.23
CA VAL A 22 -21.34 6.27 13.00
C VAL A 22 -22.72 6.55 12.43
N GLU A 23 -23.06 5.90 11.32
CA GLU A 23 -24.34 6.08 10.63
C GLU A 23 -25.53 5.64 11.50
N LYS A 24 -26.69 6.29 11.31
CA LYS A 24 -27.92 6.02 12.10
C LYS A 24 -28.43 4.57 12.02
N GLY A 25 -28.18 3.89 10.90
CA GLY A 25 -28.57 2.50 10.66
C GLY A 25 -27.53 1.45 11.04
N GLN A 26 -26.42 1.84 11.68
CA GLN A 26 -25.36 0.91 12.04
C GLN A 26 -25.77 0.00 13.19
N ASP A 27 -25.75 -1.31 12.97
CA ASP A 27 -25.89 -2.30 14.01
C ASP A 27 -24.71 -2.28 15.00
N PRO A 28 -24.93 -2.62 16.29
CA PRO A 28 -23.86 -2.65 17.27
C PRO A 28 -22.74 -3.60 16.87
N LEU A 29 -21.60 -3.05 16.48
CA LEU A 29 -20.41 -3.78 16.07
C LEU A 29 -19.23 -3.38 16.97
N ARG A 30 -18.35 -4.33 17.30
CA ARG A 30 -17.13 -3.99 18.04
C ARG A 30 -16.28 -2.97 17.28
N ILE A 31 -15.77 -1.97 17.96
CA ILE A 31 -15.02 -0.87 17.35
C ILE A 31 -13.75 -1.36 16.60
N ASP A 32 -13.12 -2.45 17.09
CA ASP A 32 -11.97 -3.05 16.41
C ASP A 32 -12.33 -3.66 15.04
N LYS A 33 -13.57 -4.14 14.88
CA LYS A 33 -14.10 -4.63 13.60
C LYS A 33 -14.63 -3.48 12.74
N TYR A 34 -15.33 -2.52 13.36
CA TYR A 34 -15.90 -1.38 12.67
C TYR A 34 -14.81 -0.56 11.96
N LEU A 35 -13.75 -0.18 12.68
CA LEU A 35 -12.68 0.65 12.15
C LEU A 35 -11.85 -0.01 11.04
N MET A 36 -11.83 -1.35 10.95
CA MET A 36 -11.17 -2.03 9.82
C MET A 36 -11.76 -1.66 8.47
N ASN A 37 -13.04 -1.25 8.41
CA ASN A 37 -13.71 -0.88 7.17
C ASN A 37 -13.40 0.57 6.75
N PHE A 38 -12.92 1.40 7.66
CA PHE A 38 -12.76 2.84 7.44
C PHE A 38 -11.30 3.32 7.50
N VAL A 39 -10.42 2.59 8.19
CA VAL A 39 -9.01 2.96 8.31
C VAL A 39 -8.19 2.16 7.30
N GLU A 40 -7.67 2.86 6.30
CA GLU A 40 -6.88 2.25 5.23
C GLU A 40 -5.63 1.56 5.79
N ASN A 41 -5.37 0.33 5.32
CA ASN A 41 -4.23 -0.50 5.73
C ASN A 41 -4.15 -0.83 7.24
N ALA A 42 -5.25 -0.62 7.98
CA ALA A 42 -5.33 -1.07 9.37
C ALA A 42 -5.60 -2.57 9.45
N THR A 43 -4.91 -3.24 10.35
CA THR A 43 -5.25 -4.59 10.76
C THR A 43 -5.96 -4.54 12.11
N ARG A 44 -6.76 -5.56 12.40
CA ARG A 44 -7.46 -5.65 13.70
C ARG A 44 -6.49 -5.51 14.88
N ASN A 45 -5.31 -6.11 14.78
CA ASN A 45 -4.28 -6.03 15.82
C ASN A 45 -3.77 -4.60 16.02
N LYS A 46 -3.57 -3.82 14.95
CA LYS A 46 -3.17 -2.40 15.04
C LYS A 46 -4.24 -1.57 15.74
N ILE A 47 -5.51 -1.79 15.41
CA ILE A 47 -6.63 -1.09 16.04
C ILE A 47 -6.75 -1.45 17.52
N GLN A 48 -6.59 -2.74 17.87
CA GLN A 48 -6.60 -3.19 19.26
C GLN A 48 -5.45 -2.59 20.07
N LEU A 49 -4.25 -2.50 19.47
CA LEU A 49 -3.11 -1.86 20.10
C LEU A 49 -3.37 -0.37 20.32
N ALA A 50 -3.89 0.35 19.33
CA ALA A 50 -4.25 1.76 19.44
C ALA A 50 -5.30 2.00 20.56
N ALA A 51 -6.31 1.14 20.65
CA ALA A 51 -7.29 1.20 21.73
C ALA A 51 -6.67 0.93 23.11
N LYS A 52 -5.75 -0.06 23.20
CA LYS A 52 -5.02 -0.36 24.45
C LYS A 52 -4.13 0.81 24.89
N SER A 53 -3.53 1.52 23.95
CA SER A 53 -2.68 2.69 24.20
C SER A 53 -3.47 4.00 24.39
N GLY A 54 -4.81 3.94 24.46
CA GLY A 54 -5.64 5.12 24.74
C GLY A 54 -5.81 6.08 23.53
N HIS A 55 -5.52 5.63 22.31
CA HIS A 55 -5.55 6.46 21.10
C HIS A 55 -6.91 6.46 20.37
N ILE A 56 -7.91 5.71 20.85
CA ILE A 56 -9.25 5.66 20.25
C ILE A 56 -10.26 6.28 21.21
N PHE A 57 -10.93 7.31 20.73
CA PHE A 57 -11.92 8.06 21.47
C PHE A 57 -13.30 7.90 20.84
N VAL A 58 -14.31 7.77 21.67
CA VAL A 58 -15.72 7.83 21.25
C VAL A 58 -16.42 8.88 22.12
N ASN A 59 -17.05 9.85 21.47
CA ASN A 59 -17.73 10.97 22.13
C ASN A 59 -16.84 11.67 23.17
N GLY A 60 -15.54 11.80 22.87
CA GLY A 60 -14.55 12.46 23.74
C GLY A 60 -13.92 11.56 24.80
N SER A 61 -14.35 10.32 24.97
CA SER A 61 -13.84 9.38 25.97
C SER A 61 -13.02 8.25 25.35
N VAL A 62 -11.91 7.86 25.98
CA VAL A 62 -11.10 6.70 25.56
C VAL A 62 -11.90 5.42 25.72
N VAL A 63 -11.87 4.56 24.70
CA VAL A 63 -12.60 3.29 24.71
C VAL A 63 -11.69 2.09 24.51
N LYS A 64 -12.13 0.93 25.01
CA LYS A 64 -11.46 -0.36 24.78
C LYS A 64 -11.82 -0.92 23.41
N SER A 65 -10.99 -1.82 22.88
CA SER A 65 -11.17 -2.45 21.55
C SER A 65 -12.48 -3.25 21.39
N ASN A 66 -13.11 -3.64 22.49
CA ASN A 66 -14.40 -4.36 22.49
C ASN A 66 -15.63 -3.45 22.62
N TYR A 67 -15.44 -2.12 22.68
CA TYR A 67 -16.56 -1.18 22.66
C TYR A 67 -17.46 -1.46 21.45
N LYS A 68 -18.79 -1.50 21.68
CA LYS A 68 -19.77 -1.66 20.60
C LYS A 68 -20.23 -0.28 20.15
N VAL A 69 -19.92 0.06 18.90
CA VAL A 69 -20.33 1.33 18.30
C VAL A 69 -21.84 1.48 18.30
N LYS A 70 -22.33 2.69 18.48
CA LYS A 70 -23.74 3.05 18.47
C LYS A 70 -24.00 4.08 17.36
N PRO A 71 -25.21 4.16 16.81
CA PRO A 71 -25.57 5.23 15.89
C PRO A 71 -25.25 6.61 16.47
N ASN A 72 -24.71 7.49 15.62
CA ASN A 72 -24.24 8.84 15.92
C ASN A 72 -23.00 8.93 16.83
N ASP A 73 -22.33 7.84 17.18
CA ASP A 73 -21.05 7.93 17.87
C ASP A 73 -20.04 8.71 17.02
N ASN A 74 -19.35 9.66 17.68
CA ASN A 74 -18.24 10.38 17.07
C ASN A 74 -16.94 9.72 17.49
N ILE A 75 -16.30 9.03 16.55
CA ILE A 75 -15.06 8.28 16.77
C ILE A 75 -13.89 9.11 16.29
N ARG A 76 -12.86 9.28 17.13
CA ARG A 76 -11.60 9.93 16.78
C ARG A 76 -10.44 9.02 17.10
N ILE A 77 -9.45 8.96 16.20
CA ILE A 77 -8.17 8.27 16.44
C ILE A 77 -7.09 9.35 16.50
N LEU A 78 -6.43 9.44 17.66
CA LEU A 78 -5.39 10.43 17.91
C LEU A 78 -4.07 9.73 18.25
N PHE A 79 -2.95 10.27 17.76
CA PHE A 79 -1.61 9.81 18.10
C PHE A 79 -0.72 11.00 18.52
N ASN A 80 0.37 10.69 19.23
CA ASN A 80 1.33 11.70 19.68
C ASN A 80 2.11 12.34 18.52
N GLU A 81 2.24 11.63 17.40
CA GLU A 81 2.87 12.16 16.19
C GLU A 81 1.81 12.78 15.27
N PRO A 82 2.11 13.89 14.60
CA PRO A 82 1.21 14.45 13.61
C PRO A 82 0.96 13.42 12.49
N PRO A 83 -0.24 13.42 11.87
CA PRO A 83 -0.52 12.53 10.77
C PRO A 83 0.54 12.71 9.69
N LYS A 84 1.29 11.65 9.42
CA LYS A 84 2.23 11.64 8.29
C LYS A 84 1.35 11.76 7.05
N LYS A 85 1.19 12.99 6.57
CA LYS A 85 0.77 13.17 5.18
C LYS A 85 1.86 12.50 4.37
N ASN A 86 1.58 11.32 3.81
CA ASN A 86 2.41 10.73 2.78
C ASN A 86 2.29 11.63 1.54
N ILE A 87 2.86 12.83 1.65
CA ILE A 87 3.01 13.71 0.51
C ILE A 87 4.13 13.06 -0.30
N LEU A 88 3.72 12.39 -1.36
CA LEU A 88 4.67 11.95 -2.37
C LEU A 88 5.42 13.18 -2.85
N LYS A 89 6.73 13.19 -2.70
CA LYS A 89 7.60 14.28 -3.17
C LYS A 89 8.33 13.80 -4.41
N GLY A 90 8.48 14.70 -5.39
CA GLY A 90 9.40 14.49 -6.50
C GLY A 90 10.84 14.41 -5.99
N GLU A 91 11.59 13.46 -6.51
CA GLU A 91 13.01 13.26 -6.23
C GLU A 91 13.76 13.16 -7.56
N ASP A 92 14.91 13.84 -7.66
CA ASP A 92 15.78 13.81 -8.85
C ASP A 92 16.48 12.45 -8.95
N ILE A 93 15.75 11.47 -9.50
CA ILE A 93 16.22 10.11 -9.72
C ILE A 93 16.19 9.86 -11.23
N PRO A 94 17.33 9.50 -11.84
CA PRO A 94 17.37 9.22 -13.28
C PRO A 94 16.41 8.12 -13.70
N LEU A 95 15.70 8.36 -14.80
CA LEU A 95 14.78 7.40 -15.42
C LEU A 95 15.38 6.91 -16.74
N ASP A 96 15.47 5.59 -16.89
CA ASP A 96 15.80 4.95 -18.18
C ASP A 96 14.54 4.85 -19.03
N ILE A 97 14.29 5.89 -19.84
CA ILE A 97 13.11 6.04 -20.69
C ILE A 97 13.36 5.33 -22.01
N VAL A 98 12.58 4.27 -22.28
CA VAL A 98 12.65 3.46 -23.50
C VAL A 98 11.74 4.03 -24.58
N PHE A 99 10.57 4.57 -24.19
CA PHE A 99 9.60 5.17 -25.09
C PHE A 99 8.78 6.23 -24.37
N GLU A 100 8.49 7.30 -25.07
CA GLU A 100 7.59 8.37 -24.57
C GLU A 100 6.82 9.00 -25.71
N ASP A 101 5.51 9.20 -25.49
CA ASP A 101 4.64 10.03 -26.32
C ASP A 101 3.75 10.96 -25.46
N ASN A 102 2.70 11.53 -26.03
CA ASN A 102 1.78 12.41 -25.30
C ASN A 102 0.90 11.67 -24.28
N HIS A 103 0.80 10.34 -24.33
CA HIS A 103 -0.16 9.55 -23.57
C HIS A 103 0.50 8.55 -22.64
N ILE A 104 1.62 8.00 -23.03
CA ILE A 104 2.32 6.94 -22.29
C ILE A 104 3.81 7.21 -22.18
N LEU A 105 4.40 6.65 -21.15
CA LEU A 105 5.83 6.55 -20.94
C LEU A 105 6.15 5.08 -20.66
N VAL A 106 7.20 4.55 -21.24
CA VAL A 106 7.74 3.21 -20.94
C VAL A 106 9.14 3.36 -20.37
N ILE A 107 9.33 2.81 -19.19
CA ILE A 107 10.57 2.89 -18.43
C ILE A 107 11.17 1.50 -18.30
N ASN A 108 12.48 1.38 -18.45
CA ASN A 108 13.21 0.21 -18.02
C ASN A 108 13.59 0.37 -16.54
N LYS A 109 12.78 -0.19 -15.66
CA LYS A 109 12.99 -0.08 -14.21
C LYS A 109 14.23 -0.89 -13.79
N PRO A 110 15.20 -0.30 -13.09
CA PRO A 110 16.32 -1.07 -12.54
C PRO A 110 15.88 -2.02 -11.41
N PRO A 111 16.64 -3.10 -11.15
CA PRO A 111 16.46 -3.91 -9.96
C PRO A 111 16.77 -3.07 -8.70
N GLY A 112 16.19 -3.43 -7.56
CA GLY A 112 16.34 -2.70 -6.29
C GLY A 112 15.42 -1.50 -6.11
N MET A 113 14.84 -0.95 -7.21
CA MET A 113 13.90 0.17 -7.14
C MET A 113 12.48 -0.30 -6.85
N VAL A 114 11.85 0.26 -5.82
CA VAL A 114 10.43 0.05 -5.53
C VAL A 114 9.57 0.98 -6.39
N VAL A 115 8.45 0.48 -6.91
CA VAL A 115 7.57 1.30 -7.77
C VAL A 115 6.83 2.38 -6.99
N HIS A 116 6.34 2.06 -5.80
CA HIS A 116 5.54 2.99 -4.98
C HIS A 116 5.89 2.83 -3.51
N PRO A 117 5.93 3.91 -2.70
CA PRO A 117 6.27 3.84 -1.28
C PRO A 117 5.46 2.79 -0.53
N GLY A 118 6.13 2.10 0.38
CA GLY A 118 5.58 1.05 1.21
C GLY A 118 6.43 0.85 2.46
N HIS A 119 6.11 -0.17 3.24
CA HIS A 119 6.83 -0.46 4.48
C HIS A 119 8.34 -0.63 4.23
N GLY A 120 9.14 0.19 4.92
CA GLY A 120 10.61 0.19 4.78
C GLY A 120 11.17 0.89 3.53
N ASN A 121 10.33 1.43 2.63
CA ASN A 121 10.75 2.15 1.42
C ASN A 121 9.81 3.35 1.21
N TYR A 122 10.07 4.45 1.89
CA TYR A 122 9.19 5.63 1.90
C TYR A 122 9.59 6.70 0.89
N SER A 123 10.79 6.61 0.32
CA SER A 123 11.41 7.51 -0.66
C SER A 123 12.27 6.71 -1.63
N GLY A 124 12.88 7.34 -2.62
CA GLY A 124 13.72 6.67 -3.61
C GLY A 124 12.94 5.71 -4.53
N THR A 125 11.63 5.91 -4.69
CA THR A 125 10.79 5.02 -5.48
C THR A 125 10.55 5.57 -6.88
N LEU A 126 10.08 4.72 -7.79
CA LEU A 126 9.77 5.14 -9.16
C LEU A 126 8.76 6.30 -9.18
N ILE A 127 7.74 6.28 -8.32
CA ILE A 127 6.77 7.38 -8.29
C ILE A 127 7.39 8.70 -7.84
N ASN A 128 8.43 8.68 -6.97
CA ASN A 128 9.16 9.89 -6.60
C ASN A 128 9.92 10.47 -7.81
N ALA A 129 10.57 9.61 -8.62
CA ALA A 129 11.22 10.03 -9.85
C ALA A 129 10.22 10.59 -10.88
N LEU A 130 9.08 9.92 -11.05
CA LEU A 130 8.02 10.36 -11.96
C LEU A 130 7.43 11.72 -11.57
N LEU A 131 7.23 11.96 -10.27
CA LEU A 131 6.74 13.25 -9.77
C LEU A 131 7.76 14.38 -9.90
N PHE A 132 9.04 14.07 -10.03
CA PHE A 132 10.07 15.05 -10.36
C PHE A 132 10.11 15.33 -11.87
N TYR A 133 9.99 14.28 -12.68
CA TYR A 133 10.05 14.36 -14.14
C TYR A 133 8.81 15.04 -14.75
N PHE A 134 7.63 14.89 -14.13
CA PHE A 134 6.37 15.44 -14.62
C PHE A 134 5.73 16.39 -13.61
N ASP A 135 5.34 17.59 -14.09
CA ASP A 135 4.56 18.55 -13.29
C ASP A 135 3.16 18.02 -12.93
N LYS A 136 2.56 17.24 -13.81
CA LYS A 136 1.23 16.64 -13.62
C LYS A 136 1.16 15.25 -14.20
N LEU A 137 0.81 14.30 -13.37
CA LEU A 137 0.46 12.93 -13.75
C LEU A 137 -1.04 12.71 -13.51
N PRO A 138 -1.72 11.91 -14.36
CA PRO A 138 -3.12 11.58 -14.16
C PRO A 138 -3.31 10.87 -12.82
N ASN A 139 -4.33 11.26 -12.09
CA ASN A 139 -4.59 10.76 -10.75
C ASN A 139 -6.09 10.51 -10.55
N ASN A 140 -6.58 9.33 -10.87
CA ASN A 140 -7.97 8.92 -10.66
C ASN A 140 -8.27 8.74 -9.16
N SER A 141 -8.18 9.80 -8.37
CA SER A 141 -8.42 9.79 -6.91
C SER A 141 -7.52 8.81 -6.14
N SER A 142 -6.44 8.36 -6.74
CA SER A 142 -5.49 7.43 -6.13
C SER A 142 -4.19 8.12 -5.76
N ILE A 143 -3.51 7.59 -4.76
CA ILE A 143 -2.16 8.00 -4.37
C ILE A 143 -1.08 7.47 -5.33
N ARG A 144 -1.47 7.01 -6.53
CA ARG A 144 -0.60 6.36 -7.54
C ARG A 144 -0.67 7.05 -8.90
N PRO A 145 -0.28 8.33 -9.01
CA PRO A 145 -0.36 9.07 -10.25
C PRO A 145 0.35 8.34 -11.39
N GLY A 146 -0.34 8.16 -12.52
CA GLY A 146 0.20 7.54 -13.74
C GLY A 146 0.49 6.03 -13.66
N LEU A 147 0.51 5.42 -12.49
CA LEU A 147 0.86 4.00 -12.33
C LEU A 147 -0.34 3.09 -12.63
N VAL A 148 -0.23 2.31 -13.69
CA VAL A 148 -1.26 1.35 -14.15
C VAL A 148 -0.96 -0.10 -13.76
N HIS A 149 0.30 -0.41 -13.46
CA HIS A 149 0.75 -1.72 -12.95
C HIS A 149 2.03 -1.57 -12.13
N ARG A 150 2.55 -2.68 -11.66
CA ARG A 150 3.83 -2.73 -10.93
C ARG A 150 4.56 -4.03 -11.22
N ILE A 151 5.88 -3.98 -11.07
CA ILE A 151 6.77 -5.13 -10.92
C ILE A 151 7.45 -5.04 -9.56
N ASP A 152 7.99 -6.14 -9.06
CA ASP A 152 8.58 -6.18 -7.73
C ASP A 152 9.90 -5.40 -7.64
N LYS A 153 10.38 -5.16 -6.42
CA LYS A 153 11.58 -4.37 -6.13
C LYS A 153 12.77 -4.84 -6.96
N ASP A 154 13.05 -6.13 -6.90
CA ASP A 154 14.24 -6.73 -7.49
C ASP A 154 14.03 -7.23 -8.94
N THR A 155 12.79 -7.10 -9.45
CA THR A 155 12.49 -7.33 -10.86
C THR A 155 12.86 -6.10 -11.66
N SER A 156 13.68 -6.26 -12.70
CA SER A 156 14.00 -5.23 -13.70
C SER A 156 13.10 -5.35 -14.93
N GLY A 157 13.10 -4.32 -15.77
CA GLY A 157 12.47 -4.35 -17.09
C GLY A 157 11.35 -3.35 -17.29
N LEU A 158 10.59 -3.53 -18.35
CA LEU A 158 9.66 -2.54 -18.87
C LEU A 158 8.45 -2.32 -17.95
N LEU A 159 8.16 -1.07 -17.68
CA LEU A 159 7.00 -0.61 -16.91
C LEU A 159 6.33 0.54 -17.67
N ALA A 160 5.03 0.37 -17.93
CA ALA A 160 4.22 1.39 -18.58
C ALA A 160 3.64 2.38 -17.54
N VAL A 161 3.70 3.66 -17.86
CA VAL A 161 3.15 4.76 -17.07
C VAL A 161 2.21 5.55 -17.96
N ALA A 162 1.03 5.88 -17.45
CA ALA A 162 0.09 6.73 -18.16
C ALA A 162 0.40 8.22 -17.92
N LYS A 163 0.44 9.02 -18.97
CA LYS A 163 0.61 10.48 -18.94
C LYS A 163 -0.73 11.22 -19.05
N SER A 164 -1.80 10.54 -19.43
CA SER A 164 -3.14 11.11 -19.56
C SER A 164 -4.20 10.23 -18.90
N GLU A 165 -5.30 10.84 -18.45
CA GLU A 165 -6.44 10.13 -17.84
C GLU A 165 -7.04 9.07 -18.79
N LYS A 166 -7.09 9.37 -20.08
CA LYS A 166 -7.56 8.42 -21.09
C LYS A 166 -6.66 7.19 -21.17
N ALA A 167 -5.34 7.39 -21.21
CA ALA A 167 -4.37 6.28 -21.20
C ALA A 167 -4.44 5.49 -19.90
N MET A 168 -4.54 6.16 -18.75
CA MET A 168 -4.64 5.52 -17.44
C MET A 168 -5.86 4.60 -17.36
N THR A 169 -7.02 5.09 -17.78
CA THR A 169 -8.26 4.29 -17.78
C THR A 169 -8.14 3.08 -18.71
N HIS A 170 -7.67 3.31 -19.94
CA HIS A 170 -7.57 2.25 -20.95
C HIS A 170 -6.56 1.16 -20.60
N ILE A 171 -5.35 1.55 -20.16
CA ILE A 171 -4.30 0.59 -19.81
C ILE A 171 -4.66 -0.14 -18.52
N SER A 172 -5.22 0.55 -17.52
CA SER A 172 -5.69 -0.09 -16.28
C SER A 172 -6.76 -1.16 -16.55
N ALA A 173 -7.67 -0.91 -17.49
CA ALA A 173 -8.66 -1.90 -17.92
C ALA A 173 -7.99 -3.15 -18.51
N GLN A 174 -7.00 -3.00 -19.40
CA GLN A 174 -6.26 -4.13 -19.97
C GLN A 174 -5.55 -4.97 -18.90
N PHE A 175 -4.94 -4.33 -17.88
CA PHE A 175 -4.32 -5.07 -16.77
C PHE A 175 -5.35 -5.78 -15.91
N LYS A 176 -6.51 -5.16 -15.65
CA LYS A 176 -7.62 -5.74 -14.88
C LYS A 176 -8.21 -6.95 -15.60
N GLU A 177 -8.45 -6.83 -16.88
CA GLU A 177 -9.03 -7.88 -17.76
C GLU A 177 -8.01 -8.93 -18.19
N LYS A 178 -6.73 -8.72 -17.84
CA LYS A 178 -5.61 -9.60 -18.21
C LYS A 178 -5.42 -9.78 -19.72
N THR A 179 -5.81 -8.79 -20.51
CA THR A 179 -5.60 -8.78 -21.98
C THR A 179 -4.18 -8.37 -22.38
N SER A 180 -3.46 -7.67 -21.51
CA SER A 180 -2.05 -7.33 -21.70
C SER A 180 -1.16 -8.57 -21.61
N LYS A 181 -0.33 -8.80 -22.63
CA LYS A 181 0.66 -9.89 -22.66
C LYS A 181 1.93 -9.43 -21.92
N ARG A 182 2.44 -10.28 -21.04
CA ARG A 182 3.67 -10.02 -20.27
C ARG A 182 4.61 -11.21 -20.39
N THR A 183 5.86 -10.93 -20.73
CA THR A 183 6.91 -11.94 -20.83
C THR A 183 8.01 -11.58 -19.83
N TYR A 184 8.50 -12.59 -19.11
CA TYR A 184 9.59 -12.46 -18.15
C TYR A 184 10.67 -13.48 -18.46
N ILE A 185 11.91 -13.12 -18.16
CA ILE A 185 13.05 -14.02 -18.15
C ILE A 185 13.46 -14.20 -16.70
N ALA A 186 13.64 -15.45 -16.28
CA ALA A 186 14.07 -15.79 -14.93
C ALA A 186 15.26 -16.74 -14.95
N LEU A 187 16.29 -16.43 -14.17
CA LEU A 187 17.36 -17.38 -13.87
C LEU A 187 16.88 -18.25 -12.69
N VAL A 188 16.91 -19.56 -12.88
CA VAL A 188 16.43 -20.52 -11.89
C VAL A 188 17.54 -21.48 -11.48
N TRP A 189 17.39 -22.10 -10.30
CA TRP A 189 18.29 -23.15 -9.83
C TRP A 189 17.96 -24.49 -10.51
N GLY A 190 18.99 -25.24 -10.88
CA GLY A 190 18.87 -26.54 -11.52
C GLY A 190 18.51 -26.45 -13.01
N ASN A 191 18.20 -27.60 -13.58
CA ASN A 191 17.79 -27.74 -14.99
C ASN A 191 16.26 -27.86 -15.06
N VAL A 192 15.65 -27.14 -16.00
CA VAL A 192 14.25 -27.31 -16.35
C VAL A 192 14.18 -28.43 -17.38
N GLU A 193 13.52 -29.55 -17.05
CA GLU A 193 13.50 -30.76 -17.87
C GLU A 193 12.72 -30.60 -19.17
N ASN A 194 11.67 -29.78 -19.18
CA ASN A 194 10.77 -29.59 -20.29
C ASN A 194 10.90 -28.18 -20.88
N ASP A 195 10.85 -28.07 -22.21
CA ASP A 195 10.89 -26.77 -22.91
C ASP A 195 9.70 -25.87 -22.61
N THR A 196 8.57 -26.46 -22.22
CA THR A 196 7.34 -25.75 -21.88
C THR A 196 6.67 -26.40 -20.66
N GLY A 197 5.98 -25.60 -19.91
CA GLY A 197 5.24 -26.08 -18.71
C GLY A 197 4.26 -25.08 -18.20
N LYS A 198 3.48 -25.49 -17.20
CA LYS A 198 2.52 -24.63 -16.50
C LYS A 198 2.53 -24.94 -15.02
N ILE A 199 2.76 -23.92 -14.20
CA ILE A 199 2.69 -24.00 -12.75
C ILE A 199 1.43 -23.26 -12.30
N ILE A 200 0.54 -23.98 -11.62
CA ILE A 200 -0.72 -23.46 -11.11
C ILE A 200 -0.70 -23.60 -9.59
N GLY A 201 -1.09 -22.53 -8.90
CA GLY A 201 -1.23 -22.54 -7.44
C GLY A 201 -1.78 -21.20 -6.93
N ASN A 202 -2.04 -21.11 -5.63
CA ASN A 202 -2.42 -19.87 -5.01
C ASN A 202 -1.24 -19.28 -4.23
N ILE A 203 -0.92 -18.02 -4.46
CA ILE A 203 0.14 -17.32 -3.76
C ILE A 203 -0.45 -16.44 -2.66
N GLY A 204 0.06 -16.60 -1.45
CA GLY A 204 -0.35 -15.78 -0.30
C GLY A 204 0.75 -15.65 0.73
N ARG A 205 0.47 -14.88 1.80
CA ARG A 205 1.42 -14.69 2.89
C ARG A 205 1.64 -15.98 3.67
N HIS A 206 2.90 -16.32 3.89
CA HIS A 206 3.26 -17.51 4.67
C HIS A 206 2.63 -17.45 6.07
N PRO A 207 1.96 -18.52 6.55
CA PRO A 207 1.18 -18.48 7.79
C PRO A 207 2.00 -18.13 9.05
N LYS A 208 3.23 -18.63 9.12
CA LYS A 208 4.13 -18.43 10.28
C LYS A 208 5.10 -17.26 10.09
N ASN A 209 5.53 -16.96 8.86
CA ASN A 209 6.43 -15.85 8.55
C ASN A 209 5.78 -14.91 7.53
N ARG A 210 5.05 -13.93 7.99
CA ARG A 210 4.29 -12.99 7.14
C ARG A 210 5.16 -12.03 6.29
N LEU A 211 6.48 -12.05 6.45
CA LEU A 211 7.41 -11.33 5.57
C LEU A 211 7.62 -12.05 4.24
N GLN A 212 7.32 -13.35 4.19
CA GLN A 212 7.45 -14.20 3.01
C GLN A 212 6.09 -14.52 2.39
N ASN A 213 6.10 -14.84 1.11
CA ASN A 213 4.97 -15.46 0.44
C ASN A 213 5.22 -16.96 0.34
N THR A 214 4.14 -17.73 0.22
CA THR A 214 4.18 -19.17 -0.06
C THR A 214 3.12 -19.53 -1.09
N VAL A 215 3.30 -20.69 -1.71
CA VAL A 215 2.32 -21.28 -2.61
C VAL A 215 1.46 -22.25 -1.82
N PHE A 216 0.16 -22.14 -1.97
CA PHE A 216 -0.84 -23.04 -1.41
C PHE A 216 -1.32 -23.99 -2.54
N LEU A 217 -1.24 -25.30 -2.31
CA LEU A 217 -1.61 -26.35 -3.23
C LEU A 217 -2.63 -27.30 -2.57
N GLY A 218 -3.40 -28.02 -3.36
CA GLY A 218 -4.33 -29.04 -2.88
C GLY A 218 -5.39 -28.50 -1.93
N ASP A 219 -5.53 -29.11 -0.74
CA ASP A 219 -6.57 -28.78 0.26
C ASP A 219 -6.49 -27.37 0.83
N GLU A 220 -5.37 -26.69 0.63
CA GLU A 220 -5.18 -25.29 1.04
C GLU A 220 -5.41 -24.29 -0.10
N SER A 221 -5.95 -24.74 -1.23
CA SER A 221 -6.19 -23.90 -2.42
C SER A 221 -7.20 -22.78 -2.23
N ASP A 222 -7.96 -22.76 -1.13
CA ASP A 222 -8.81 -21.65 -0.69
C ASP A 222 -8.01 -20.46 -0.12
N LYS A 223 -6.73 -20.68 0.23
CA LYS A 223 -5.84 -19.65 0.75
C LYS A 223 -5.05 -18.98 -0.37
N GLY A 224 -4.80 -17.67 -0.22
CA GLY A 224 -4.03 -16.91 -1.21
C GLY A 224 -4.85 -16.45 -2.42
N LYS A 225 -4.14 -16.05 -3.47
CA LYS A 225 -4.73 -15.59 -4.74
C LYS A 225 -4.28 -16.50 -5.88
N PRO A 226 -5.18 -16.88 -6.80
CA PRO A 226 -4.83 -17.71 -7.95
C PRO A 226 -3.67 -17.10 -8.76
N ALA A 227 -2.67 -17.91 -9.06
CA ALA A 227 -1.52 -17.57 -9.87
C ALA A 227 -1.21 -18.69 -10.85
N VAL A 228 -0.75 -18.30 -12.03
CA VAL A 228 -0.36 -19.19 -13.11
C VAL A 228 0.92 -18.64 -13.72
N THR A 229 1.89 -19.52 -13.88
CA THR A 229 3.15 -19.23 -14.57
C THR A 229 3.36 -20.27 -15.65
#